data_5d2ff1479a2ba32634ae6bb1f9403402
#
_entry.id   5d2ff1479a2ba32634ae6bb1f9403402
#
_cell.length_a   1.000
_cell.length_b   1.000
_cell.length_c   1.000
_cell.angle_alpha   90.00
_cell.angle_beta   90.00
_cell.angle_gamma   90.00
#
_symmetry.space_group_name_H-M   'P 1'
#
loop_
_entity.id
_entity.type
_entity.pdbx_description
1 polymer ?
#
loop_
_entity_poly.entity_id
_entity_poly.type
_entity_poly.pdbx_seq_one_letter_code
_entity_poly.pdbx_strand_id
1 'polypeptide(L)'
;MNSKQITENLPYKVKNIELADSGRDALSISEKEMPGLMATRSKYGPDKPLKGKKLTGSLHMTVETAILIETLVELGADVRWASCNIFSTQDHAAAAIAKSGVPVFAWK
;
A
#
# COMPACT_ATOMS: atom_id res chain seq x y z
N MET A 1 15.13 -19.05 14.49
CA MET A 1 14.78 -18.77 13.09
C MET A 1 15.99 -18.18 12.40
N ASN A 2 16.35 -18.70 11.24
CA ASN A 2 17.48 -18.17 10.48
C ASN A 2 17.03 -17.06 9.53
N SER A 3 17.98 -16.34 8.93
CA SER A 3 17.70 -15.23 8.04
C SER A 3 16.83 -15.61 6.85
N LYS A 4 17.02 -16.80 6.31
CA LYS A 4 16.24 -17.27 5.17
C LYS A 4 14.77 -17.45 5.55
N GLN A 5 14.49 -18.03 6.72
CA GLN A 5 13.12 -18.18 7.19
C GLN A 5 12.46 -16.84 7.44
N ILE A 6 13.18 -15.88 7.99
CA ILE A 6 12.68 -14.53 8.20
C ILE A 6 12.30 -13.91 6.85
N THR A 7 13.18 -14.03 5.85
CA THR A 7 12.94 -13.47 4.52
C THR A 7 11.75 -14.13 3.81
N GLU A 8 11.66 -15.46 3.91
CA GLU A 8 10.59 -16.22 3.24
C GLU A 8 9.21 -15.98 3.86
N ASN A 9 9.18 -15.65 5.15
CA ASN A 9 7.92 -15.48 5.88
C ASN A 9 7.52 -14.03 6.07
N LEU A 10 8.14 -13.11 5.34
CA LEU A 10 7.74 -11.71 5.38
C LEU A 10 6.33 -11.56 4.81
N PRO A 11 5.51 -10.67 5.41
CA PRO A 11 4.13 -10.47 4.97
C PRO A 11 4.02 -9.61 3.69
N TYR A 12 5.08 -9.53 2.92
CA TYR A 12 5.10 -8.81 1.65
C TYR A 12 6.17 -9.38 0.73
N LYS A 13 6.05 -9.06 -0.57
CA LYS A 13 7.13 -9.27 -1.52
C LYS A 13 7.17 -8.09 -2.49
N VAL A 14 8.25 -7.33 -2.40
CA VAL A 14 8.50 -6.17 -3.26
C VAL A 14 9.90 -6.29 -3.85
N LYS A 15 10.20 -5.49 -4.87
CA LYS A 15 11.51 -5.55 -5.52
C LYS A 15 12.63 -5.11 -4.58
N ASN A 16 12.44 -3.99 -3.90
CA ASN A 16 13.45 -3.45 -2.97
C ASN A 16 12.78 -2.55 -1.94
N ILE A 17 12.75 -3.00 -0.69
CA ILE A 17 12.12 -2.25 0.40
C ILE A 17 12.84 -0.92 0.67
N GLU A 18 14.10 -0.78 0.28
CA GLU A 18 14.85 0.46 0.47
C GLU A 18 14.32 1.61 -0.38
N LEU A 19 13.47 1.33 -1.37
CA LEU A 19 12.80 2.35 -2.17
C LEU A 19 11.63 3.01 -1.43
N ALA A 20 11.32 2.56 -0.21
CA ALA A 20 10.14 3.03 0.52
C ALA A 20 10.14 4.54 0.78
N ASP A 21 11.30 5.13 1.08
CA ASP A 21 11.35 6.56 1.37
C ASP A 21 11.05 7.40 0.12
N SER A 22 11.61 7.04 -1.03
CA SER A 22 11.29 7.72 -2.28
C SER A 22 9.84 7.47 -2.69
N GLY A 23 9.31 6.29 -2.40
CA GLY A 23 7.90 5.97 -2.60
C GLY A 23 7.00 6.86 -1.75
N ARG A 24 7.37 7.06 -0.50
CA ARG A 24 6.60 7.93 0.41
C ARG A 24 6.55 9.36 -0.11
N ASP A 25 7.67 9.87 -0.62
CA ASP A 25 7.71 11.20 -1.21
C ASP A 25 6.76 11.30 -2.41
N ALA A 26 6.76 10.28 -3.28
CA ALA A 26 5.87 10.25 -4.43
C ALA A 26 4.40 10.21 -4.01
N LEU A 27 4.06 9.42 -2.98
CA LEU A 27 2.70 9.37 -2.45
C LEU A 27 2.27 10.74 -1.92
N SER A 28 3.14 11.40 -1.17
CA SER A 28 2.85 12.72 -0.60
C SER A 28 2.54 13.75 -1.67
N ILE A 29 3.24 13.70 -2.80
CA ILE A 29 2.98 14.60 -3.92
C ILE A 29 1.64 14.29 -4.57
N SER A 30 1.37 13.02 -4.86
CA SER A 30 0.15 12.60 -5.54
C SER A 30 -1.10 12.78 -4.70
N GLU A 31 -0.99 12.73 -3.38
CA GLU A 31 -2.13 13.00 -2.48
C GLU A 31 -2.74 14.37 -2.76
N LYS A 32 -1.92 15.35 -3.11
CA LYS A 32 -2.39 16.70 -3.43
C LYS A 32 -3.22 16.76 -4.71
N GLU A 33 -3.09 15.76 -5.56
CA GLU A 33 -3.82 15.65 -6.82
C GLU A 33 -5.07 14.76 -6.69
N MET A 34 -5.34 14.25 -5.49
CA MET A 34 -6.46 13.36 -5.21
C MET A 34 -7.34 13.92 -4.09
N PRO A 35 -7.88 15.14 -4.26
CA PRO A 35 -8.58 15.82 -3.17
C PRO A 35 -9.86 15.11 -2.72
N GLY A 36 -10.57 14.44 -3.63
CA GLY A 36 -11.76 13.68 -3.26
C GLY A 36 -11.45 12.52 -2.33
N LEU A 37 -10.38 11.78 -2.63
CA LEU A 37 -9.97 10.66 -1.82
C LEU A 37 -9.45 11.14 -0.46
N MET A 38 -8.68 12.22 -0.45
CA MET A 38 -8.17 12.80 0.79
C MET A 38 -9.30 13.34 1.67
N ALA A 39 -10.33 13.94 1.06
CA ALA A 39 -11.50 14.40 1.80
C ALA A 39 -12.26 13.23 2.43
N THR A 40 -12.39 12.12 1.71
CA THR A 40 -13.00 10.89 2.23
C THR A 40 -12.22 10.35 3.42
N ARG A 41 -10.89 10.34 3.31
CA ARG A 41 -10.01 9.90 4.40
C ARG A 41 -10.19 10.76 5.65
N SER A 42 -10.21 12.08 5.47
CA SER A 42 -10.40 13.03 6.58
C SER A 42 -11.75 12.89 7.24
N LYS A 43 -12.80 12.77 6.42
CA LYS A 43 -14.17 12.74 6.92
C LYS A 43 -14.49 11.45 7.66
N TYR A 44 -14.12 10.31 7.10
CA TYR A 44 -14.52 9.01 7.62
C TYR A 44 -13.42 8.28 8.41
N GLY A 45 -12.18 8.72 8.30
CA GLY A 45 -11.07 8.10 9.02
C GLY A 45 -11.28 7.97 10.51
N PRO A 46 -11.73 9.02 11.22
CA PRO A 46 -11.95 8.92 12.66
C PRO A 46 -13.01 7.89 13.05
N ASP A 47 -14.05 7.72 12.24
CA ASP A 47 -15.15 6.81 12.51
C ASP A 47 -14.83 5.35 12.17
N LYS A 48 -13.79 5.10 11.39
CA LYS A 48 -13.37 3.75 10.98
C LYS A 48 -14.53 2.92 10.43
N PRO A 49 -15.23 3.37 9.37
CA PRO A 49 -16.42 2.66 8.87
C PRO A 49 -16.12 1.26 8.33
N LEU A 50 -14.85 0.97 8.00
CA LEU A 50 -14.45 -0.34 7.50
C LEU A 50 -13.80 -1.21 8.58
N LYS A 51 -13.89 -0.81 9.84
CA LYS A 51 -13.34 -1.59 10.95
C LYS A 51 -13.90 -3.02 10.94
N GLY A 52 -13.00 -3.99 11.03
CA GLY A 52 -13.37 -5.40 11.00
C GLY A 52 -13.54 -5.98 9.60
N LYS A 53 -13.43 -5.15 8.55
CA LYS A 53 -13.52 -5.64 7.18
C LYS A 53 -12.15 -6.08 6.68
N LYS A 54 -12.11 -7.24 6.03
CA LYS A 54 -10.91 -7.77 5.41
C LYS A 54 -11.04 -7.58 3.92
N LEU A 55 -10.12 -6.83 3.32
CA LEU A 55 -10.16 -6.50 1.91
C LEU A 55 -8.91 -7.07 1.23
N THR A 56 -9.13 -7.83 0.16
CA THR A 56 -8.06 -8.29 -0.71
C THR A 56 -8.26 -7.64 -2.07
N GLY A 57 -7.25 -6.92 -2.53
CA GLY A 57 -7.32 -6.24 -3.82
C GLY A 57 -6.25 -6.74 -4.78
N SER A 58 -6.55 -6.61 -6.06
CA SER A 58 -5.60 -6.88 -7.13
C SER A 58 -5.77 -5.80 -8.19
N LEU A 59 -4.77 -4.94 -8.32
CA LEU A 59 -4.78 -3.83 -9.26
C LEU A 59 -3.34 -3.40 -9.48
N HIS A 60 -3.11 -2.65 -10.56
CA HIS A 60 -1.77 -2.12 -10.86
C HIS A 60 -1.22 -1.36 -9.66
N MET A 61 -0.01 -1.74 -9.23
CA MET A 61 0.62 -1.09 -8.07
C MET A 61 1.31 0.19 -8.51
N THR A 62 0.52 1.22 -8.65
CA THR A 62 0.99 2.57 -8.95
C THR A 62 0.95 3.43 -7.68
N VAL A 63 1.50 4.63 -7.76
CA VAL A 63 1.46 5.58 -6.65
C VAL A 63 0.00 5.87 -6.25
N GLU A 64 -0.89 6.04 -7.23
CA GLU A 64 -2.31 6.30 -6.99
C GLU A 64 -2.99 5.13 -6.28
N THR A 65 -2.69 3.90 -6.69
CA THR A 65 -3.22 2.70 -6.03
C THR A 65 -2.70 2.60 -4.59
N ALA A 66 -1.46 2.96 -4.36
CA ALA A 66 -0.89 2.98 -3.02
C ALA A 66 -1.65 3.95 -2.11
N ILE A 67 -2.02 5.11 -2.62
CA ILE A 67 -2.82 6.08 -1.88
C ILE A 67 -4.21 5.53 -1.56
N LEU A 68 -4.83 4.82 -2.51
CA LEU A 68 -6.10 4.14 -2.28
C LEU A 68 -5.97 3.12 -1.15
N ILE A 69 -4.93 2.29 -1.17
CA ILE A 69 -4.69 1.29 -0.13
C ILE A 69 -4.57 1.96 1.24
N GLU A 70 -3.78 3.03 1.33
CA GLU A 70 -3.61 3.74 2.59
C GLU A 70 -4.92 4.36 3.07
N THR A 71 -5.75 4.83 2.16
CA THR A 71 -7.07 5.36 2.50
C THR A 71 -7.96 4.26 3.10
N LEU A 72 -7.97 3.07 2.50
CA LEU A 72 -8.73 1.94 3.03
C LEU A 72 -8.27 1.55 4.43
N VAL A 73 -6.96 1.57 4.66
CA VAL A 73 -6.38 1.30 5.99
C VAL A 73 -6.82 2.37 7.00
N GLU A 74 -6.78 3.64 6.60
CA GLU A 74 -7.22 4.74 7.46
C GLU A 74 -8.71 4.63 7.81
N LEU A 75 -9.51 4.06 6.91
CA LEU A 75 -10.93 3.82 7.17
C LEU A 75 -11.17 2.58 8.04
N GLY A 76 -10.12 1.89 8.43
CA GLY A 76 -10.18 0.78 9.39
C GLY A 76 -10.06 -0.61 8.79
N ALA A 77 -9.94 -0.75 7.47
CA ALA A 77 -9.87 -2.06 6.82
C ALA A 77 -8.54 -2.78 7.07
N ASP A 78 -8.62 -4.11 7.14
CA ASP A 78 -7.46 -4.99 7.09
C ASP A 78 -7.23 -5.33 5.60
N VAL A 79 -6.22 -4.72 5.00
CA VAL A 79 -6.01 -4.76 3.55
C VAL A 79 -4.82 -5.64 3.18
N ARG A 80 -5.01 -6.45 2.14
CA ARG A 80 -3.94 -7.21 1.48
C ARG A 80 -4.02 -6.94 -0.01
N TRP A 81 -2.89 -6.82 -0.66
CA TRP A 81 -2.88 -6.40 -2.06
C TRP A 81 -1.84 -7.14 -2.88
N ALA A 82 -2.18 -7.38 -4.15
CA ALA A 82 -1.24 -7.91 -5.13
C ALA A 82 -1.40 -7.12 -6.42
N SER A 83 -0.29 -6.89 -7.13
CA SER A 83 -0.38 -6.27 -8.44
C SER A 83 -0.92 -7.28 -9.46
N CYS A 84 -1.58 -6.79 -10.49
CA CYS A 84 -2.09 -7.62 -11.56
C CYS A 84 -1.16 -7.65 -12.79
N ASN A 85 -0.12 -6.84 -12.82
CA ASN A 85 0.80 -6.75 -13.95
C ASN A 85 2.17 -6.24 -13.49
N ILE A 86 3.21 -7.01 -13.74
CA ILE A 86 4.56 -6.63 -13.35
C ILE A 86 5.05 -5.39 -14.11
N PHE A 87 4.61 -5.20 -15.36
CA PHE A 87 5.08 -4.09 -16.18
C PHE A 87 4.55 -2.73 -15.73
N SER A 88 3.42 -2.69 -15.06
CA SER A 88 2.83 -1.45 -14.55
C SER A 88 3.23 -1.13 -13.11
N THR A 89 3.90 -2.06 -12.43
CA THR A 89 4.28 -1.87 -11.03
C THR A 89 5.31 -0.77 -10.88
N GLN A 90 5.04 0.15 -9.97
CA GLN A 90 6.00 1.16 -9.54
C GLN A 90 6.62 0.68 -8.24
N ASP A 91 7.87 0.21 -8.31
CA ASP A 91 8.50 -0.49 -7.19
C ASP A 91 8.63 0.38 -5.93
N HIS A 92 8.82 1.69 -6.09
CA HIS A 92 8.89 2.58 -4.94
C HIS A 92 7.54 2.72 -4.22
N ALA A 93 6.43 2.67 -4.97
CA ALA A 93 5.10 2.70 -4.36
C ALA A 93 4.85 1.41 -3.57
N ALA A 94 5.18 0.26 -4.16
CA ALA A 94 5.06 -1.03 -3.48
C ALA A 94 5.89 -1.07 -2.19
N ALA A 95 7.11 -0.55 -2.25
CA ALA A 95 7.99 -0.51 -1.08
C ALA A 95 7.41 0.36 0.04
N ALA A 96 6.83 1.53 -0.30
CA ALA A 96 6.22 2.40 0.69
C ALA A 96 5.06 1.71 1.41
N ILE A 97 4.22 1.00 0.68
CA ILE A 97 3.08 0.28 1.25
C ILE A 97 3.56 -0.88 2.13
N ALA A 98 4.57 -1.63 1.69
CA ALA A 98 5.14 -2.72 2.48
C ALA A 98 5.72 -2.20 3.79
N LYS A 99 6.44 -1.08 3.74
CA LYS A 99 7.03 -0.48 4.94
C LYS A 99 5.98 0.02 5.93
N SER A 100 4.82 0.43 5.44
CA SER A 100 3.72 0.87 6.31
C SER A 100 3.01 -0.28 7.02
N GLY A 101 3.34 -1.53 6.69
CA GLY A 101 2.81 -2.70 7.36
C GLY A 101 1.69 -3.43 6.63
N VAL A 102 1.36 -3.00 5.42
CA VAL A 102 0.32 -3.66 4.62
C VAL A 102 0.95 -4.82 3.85
N PRO A 103 0.39 -6.05 3.96
CA PRO A 103 0.83 -7.15 3.12
C PRO A 103 0.60 -6.82 1.64
N VAL A 104 1.68 -6.66 0.89
CA VAL A 104 1.64 -6.31 -0.53
C VAL A 104 2.61 -7.21 -1.31
N PHE A 105 2.15 -7.67 -2.46
CA PHE A 105 2.91 -8.57 -3.32
C PHE A 105 2.95 -7.96 -4.71
N ALA A 106 3.98 -7.16 -4.96
CA ALA A 106 4.09 -6.40 -6.20
C ALA A 106 5.56 -6.08 -6.48
N TRP A 107 6.02 -6.43 -7.68
CA TRP A 107 7.37 -6.09 -8.14
C TRP A 107 7.39 -6.05 -9.67
N LYS A 108 8.30 -5.26 -10.21
CA LYS A 108 8.48 -5.14 -11.65
C LYS A 108 9.58 -6.05 -12.17
#